data_0f99cb8d3949402609dbe76f48b46013
#
_entry.id   0f99cb8d3949402609dbe76f48b46013
#
_cell.length_a   1.000
_cell.length_b   1.000
_cell.length_c   1.000
_cell.angle_alpha   90.00
_cell.angle_beta   90.00
_cell.angle_gamma   90.00
#
_symmetry.space_group_name_H-M   'P 1'
#
loop_
_entity.id
_entity.type
_entity.pdbx_description
1 polymer ?
#
loop_
_entity_poly.entity_id
_entity_poly.type
_entity_poly.pdbx_seq_one_letter_code
_entity_poly.pdbx_strand_id
1 'polypeptide(L)'
;KTTYTHMLNEDGGIEADLTIVCINKNYFRIVSSAGTRERDKNHILKHLSGEIKFYDVTEKICCLGLFGPKSRKMMQKISKDDFTSENFKFGSGKNVYIKNIKVWAQRISYVGELGFELYVNEKLALKLYKILIDEGKNFELSHCGMHAMDIMRMESGFLHWGHDISPEENQYEAGLKFTISYKKNINFIGKDALLKIKDKKLTKKFIMLVLKDSKPGSPLMLHDEPIYINDKIVGYTTSGNFSFNYNKNLAFGYIKLDENLHRLNEQKIFIEVEKRKYEAEILLKPLNSGNIRQI
;
A
#
# COMPACT_ATOMS: atom_id res chain seq x y z
N LYS A 1 -5.28 2.14 -17.73
CA LYS A 1 -5.50 1.19 -16.63
C LYS A 1 -4.30 1.22 -15.72
N THR A 2 -4.54 1.18 -14.41
CA THR A 2 -3.53 1.10 -13.35
C THR A 2 -3.46 -0.31 -12.81
N THR A 3 -2.27 -0.79 -12.52
CA THR A 3 -2.04 -2.12 -11.95
C THR A 3 -1.05 -1.99 -10.79
N TYR A 4 -1.45 -2.45 -9.62
CA TYR A 4 -0.55 -2.69 -8.48
C TYR A 4 0.19 -4.00 -8.71
N THR A 5 1.51 -4.00 -8.55
CA THR A 5 2.37 -5.15 -8.80
C THR A 5 3.72 -5.00 -8.10
N HIS A 6 4.52 -6.05 -8.16
CA HIS A 6 5.88 -6.10 -7.60
C HIS A 6 6.92 -6.34 -8.68
N MET A 7 8.11 -5.78 -8.49
CA MET A 7 9.33 -6.30 -9.10
C MET A 7 9.93 -7.34 -8.14
N LEU A 8 10.47 -8.41 -8.67
CA LEU A 8 11.02 -9.51 -7.90
C LEU A 8 12.50 -9.69 -8.19
N ASN A 9 13.21 -10.31 -7.24
CA ASN A 9 14.53 -10.90 -7.48
C ASN A 9 14.40 -12.34 -8.02
N GLU A 10 15.53 -12.96 -8.31
CA GLU A 10 15.57 -14.31 -8.87
C GLU A 10 15.04 -15.38 -7.90
N ASP A 11 15.12 -15.13 -6.59
CA ASP A 11 14.61 -16.00 -5.53
C ASP A 11 13.11 -15.81 -5.24
N GLY A 12 12.45 -14.87 -5.96
CA GLY A 12 11.04 -14.55 -5.81
C GLY A 12 10.73 -13.56 -4.69
N GLY A 13 11.75 -12.95 -4.08
CA GLY A 13 11.60 -11.90 -3.09
C GLY A 13 11.12 -10.57 -3.71
N ILE A 14 10.42 -9.76 -2.93
CA ILE A 14 9.79 -8.51 -3.37
C ILE A 14 10.82 -7.38 -3.41
N GLU A 15 11.41 -7.13 -4.56
CA GLU A 15 12.39 -6.05 -4.77
C GLU A 15 11.79 -4.66 -4.72
N ALA A 16 10.61 -4.50 -5.27
CA ALA A 16 9.88 -3.24 -5.20
C ALA A 16 8.37 -3.46 -5.22
N ASP A 17 7.69 -2.57 -4.55
CA ASP A 17 6.24 -2.42 -4.50
C ASP A 17 5.86 -1.18 -5.30
N LEU A 18 5.05 -1.34 -6.34
CA LEU A 18 4.82 -0.27 -7.28
C LEU A 18 3.48 -0.33 -8.00
N THR A 19 3.13 0.80 -8.57
CA THR A 19 1.97 0.95 -9.42
C THR A 19 2.39 1.23 -10.86
N ILE A 20 1.91 0.44 -11.82
CA ILE A 20 2.13 0.66 -13.24
C ILE A 20 0.88 1.21 -13.89
N VAL A 21 1.02 2.32 -14.58
CA VAL A 21 -0.04 2.98 -15.33
C VAL A 21 0.22 2.86 -16.83
N CYS A 22 -0.64 2.16 -17.54
CA CYS A 22 -0.63 2.16 -19.01
C CYS A 22 -1.28 3.47 -19.50
N ILE A 23 -0.45 4.41 -19.97
CA ILE A 23 -0.89 5.70 -20.54
C ILE A 23 -1.39 5.48 -21.97
N ASN A 24 -0.61 4.75 -22.78
CA ASN A 24 -0.98 4.27 -24.12
C ASN A 24 -0.21 2.99 -24.45
N LYS A 25 -0.34 2.46 -25.66
CA LYS A 25 0.30 1.19 -26.08
C LYS A 25 1.82 1.15 -25.87
N ASN A 26 2.49 2.30 -25.99
CA ASN A 26 3.95 2.39 -25.98
C ASN A 26 4.49 3.20 -24.81
N TYR A 27 3.63 3.68 -23.91
CA TYR A 27 4.03 4.51 -22.79
C TYR A 27 3.40 4.06 -21.48
N PHE A 28 4.27 3.71 -20.56
CA PHE A 28 3.91 3.27 -19.20
C PHE A 28 4.56 4.21 -18.19
N ARG A 29 3.84 4.52 -17.15
CA ARG A 29 4.38 5.22 -15.98
C ARG A 29 4.49 4.24 -14.84
N ILE A 30 5.65 4.19 -14.22
CA ILE A 30 5.91 3.46 -12.98
C ILE A 30 5.92 4.47 -11.84
N VAL A 31 5.24 4.15 -10.76
CA VAL A 31 5.24 4.91 -9.51
C VAL A 31 5.66 3.96 -8.41
N SER A 32 6.76 4.29 -7.75
CA SER A 32 7.31 3.55 -6.61
C SER A 32 7.63 4.50 -5.45
N SER A 33 8.12 3.98 -4.35
CA SER A 33 8.48 4.76 -3.18
C SER A 33 9.60 5.76 -3.49
N ALA A 34 9.48 6.98 -2.99
CA ALA A 34 10.53 7.99 -3.13
C ALA A 34 11.85 7.57 -2.45
N GLY A 35 11.76 6.85 -1.33
CA GLY A 35 12.93 6.38 -0.59
C GLY A 35 13.74 5.30 -1.32
N THR A 36 13.15 4.61 -2.29
CA THR A 36 13.80 3.53 -3.07
C THR A 36 14.12 3.91 -4.51
N ARG A 37 13.97 5.18 -4.88
CA ARG A 37 14.12 5.68 -6.26
C ARG A 37 15.32 5.13 -7.00
N GLU A 38 16.53 5.28 -6.45
CA GLU A 38 17.75 4.84 -7.14
C GLU A 38 17.86 3.31 -7.18
N ARG A 39 17.43 2.63 -6.15
CA ARG A 39 17.38 1.17 -6.12
C ARG A 39 16.44 0.62 -7.19
N ASP A 40 15.21 1.10 -7.24
CA ASP A 40 14.19 0.66 -8.18
C ASP A 40 14.59 0.98 -9.63
N LYS A 41 15.15 2.16 -9.87
CA LYS A 41 15.71 2.56 -11.15
C LYS A 41 16.82 1.62 -11.59
N ASN A 42 17.78 1.31 -10.71
CA ASN A 42 18.89 0.41 -11.04
C ASN A 42 18.41 -1.01 -11.33
N HIS A 43 17.41 -1.50 -10.56
CA HIS A 43 16.79 -2.80 -10.83
C HIS A 43 16.13 -2.83 -12.22
N ILE A 44 15.38 -1.79 -12.57
CA ILE A 44 14.77 -1.68 -13.90
C ILE A 44 15.83 -1.65 -15.00
N LEU A 45 16.85 -0.79 -14.87
CA LEU A 45 17.88 -0.63 -15.89
C LEU A 45 18.71 -1.91 -16.09
N LYS A 46 18.98 -2.67 -15.03
CA LYS A 46 19.69 -3.96 -15.10
C LYS A 46 18.94 -4.99 -15.97
N HIS A 47 17.61 -4.93 -15.97
CA HIS A 47 16.78 -5.92 -16.65
C HIS A 47 16.08 -5.37 -17.91
N LEU A 48 16.33 -4.11 -18.22
CA LEU A 48 15.79 -3.49 -19.42
C LEU A 48 16.49 -4.03 -20.66
N SER A 49 15.74 -4.43 -21.66
CA SER A 49 16.27 -4.98 -22.92
C SER A 49 15.60 -4.36 -24.13
N GLY A 50 16.28 -4.46 -25.28
CA GLY A 50 15.77 -4.01 -26.56
C GLY A 50 15.73 -2.47 -26.70
N GLU A 51 14.77 -1.97 -27.47
CA GLU A 51 14.64 -0.55 -27.81
C GLU A 51 13.83 0.26 -26.77
N ILE A 52 13.62 -0.30 -25.56
CA ILE A 52 12.82 0.35 -24.53
C ILE A 52 13.63 1.50 -23.92
N LYS A 53 13.05 2.69 -23.93
CA LYS A 53 13.64 3.88 -23.30
C LYS A 53 13.08 4.08 -21.90
N PHE A 54 13.96 4.29 -20.94
CA PHE A 54 13.61 4.63 -19.57
C PHE A 54 13.92 6.10 -19.28
N TYR A 55 12.98 6.79 -18.64
CA TYR A 55 13.12 8.18 -18.23
C TYR A 55 12.71 8.34 -16.77
N ASP A 56 13.64 8.74 -15.92
CA ASP A 56 13.32 9.20 -14.58
C ASP A 56 12.77 10.63 -14.66
N VAL A 57 11.50 10.78 -14.31
CA VAL A 57 10.78 12.06 -14.37
C VAL A 57 10.37 12.55 -12.97
N THR A 58 10.92 11.96 -11.92
CA THR A 58 10.52 12.22 -10.52
C THR A 58 10.57 13.70 -10.18
N GLU A 59 11.61 14.43 -10.59
CA GLU A 59 11.74 15.85 -10.29
C GLU A 59 10.89 16.78 -11.16
N LYS A 60 10.28 16.24 -12.23
CA LYS A 60 9.44 17.01 -13.17
C LYS A 60 7.96 16.90 -12.88
N ILE A 61 7.56 15.96 -12.01
CA ILE A 61 6.16 15.65 -11.73
C ILE A 61 5.97 15.60 -10.21
N CYS A 62 5.07 16.44 -9.71
CA CYS A 62 4.57 16.34 -8.34
C CYS A 62 3.30 15.50 -8.29
N CYS A 63 3.16 14.71 -7.22
CA CYS A 63 1.93 14.00 -6.89
C CYS A 63 1.29 14.62 -5.65
N LEU A 64 0.03 15.03 -5.76
CA LEU A 64 -0.80 15.47 -4.63
C LEU A 64 -1.90 14.44 -4.41
N GLY A 65 -1.99 13.89 -3.20
CA GLY A 65 -3.06 12.98 -2.80
C GLY A 65 -4.26 13.74 -2.24
N LEU A 66 -5.44 13.49 -2.79
CA LEU A 66 -6.71 14.02 -2.30
C LEU A 66 -7.63 12.86 -1.96
N PHE A 67 -7.84 12.58 -0.67
CA PHE A 67 -8.60 11.43 -0.19
C PHE A 67 -9.70 11.85 0.78
N GLY A 68 -10.71 10.99 0.90
CA GLY A 68 -11.83 11.16 1.80
C GLY A 68 -13.19 11.16 1.07
N PRO A 69 -14.29 11.01 1.80
CA PRO A 69 -15.62 10.80 1.21
C PRO A 69 -16.13 11.99 0.39
N LYS A 70 -15.61 13.20 0.63
CA LYS A 70 -15.98 14.42 -0.10
C LYS A 70 -15.09 14.71 -1.31
N SER A 71 -14.01 13.94 -1.52
CA SER A 71 -12.99 14.19 -2.57
C SER A 71 -13.59 14.27 -3.97
N ARG A 72 -14.52 13.36 -4.33
CA ARG A 72 -15.20 13.37 -5.64
C ARG A 72 -16.03 14.64 -5.85
N LYS A 73 -16.82 15.02 -4.84
CA LYS A 73 -17.66 16.25 -4.91
C LYS A 73 -16.79 17.48 -5.09
N MET A 74 -15.67 17.54 -4.39
CA MET A 74 -14.70 18.62 -4.52
C MET A 74 -14.09 18.66 -5.93
N MET A 75 -13.63 17.50 -6.45
CA MET A 75 -13.07 17.43 -7.80
C MET A 75 -14.09 17.85 -8.87
N GLN A 76 -15.35 17.43 -8.74
CA GLN A 76 -16.42 17.81 -9.67
C GLN A 76 -16.70 19.32 -9.63
N LYS A 77 -16.46 20.00 -8.50
CA LYS A 77 -16.63 21.44 -8.35
C LYS A 77 -15.55 22.25 -9.07
N ILE A 78 -14.30 21.77 -9.06
CA ILE A 78 -13.14 22.50 -9.59
C ILE A 78 -12.74 22.06 -11.02
N SER A 79 -13.39 21.04 -11.55
CA SER A 79 -13.16 20.51 -12.88
C SER A 79 -14.48 20.38 -13.65
N LYS A 80 -14.40 20.55 -14.98
CA LYS A 80 -15.52 20.22 -15.89
C LYS A 80 -15.55 18.75 -16.32
N ASP A 81 -14.47 18.01 -15.98
CA ASP A 81 -14.39 16.60 -16.27
C ASP A 81 -15.30 15.79 -15.32
N ASP A 82 -15.77 14.66 -15.81
CA ASP A 82 -16.66 13.78 -15.05
C ASP A 82 -15.87 12.90 -14.09
N PHE A 83 -16.16 13.02 -12.78
CA PHE A 83 -15.58 12.23 -11.69
C PHE A 83 -16.56 11.20 -11.11
N THR A 84 -17.70 10.94 -11.75
CA THR A 84 -18.64 9.90 -11.34
C THR A 84 -17.99 8.51 -11.34
N SER A 85 -18.52 7.58 -10.56
CA SER A 85 -18.00 6.21 -10.47
C SER A 85 -18.09 5.46 -11.79
N GLU A 86 -19.09 5.77 -12.59
CA GLU A 86 -19.33 5.20 -13.92
C GLU A 86 -18.22 5.58 -14.90
N ASN A 87 -17.82 6.84 -14.90
CA ASN A 87 -16.89 7.41 -15.90
C ASN A 87 -15.46 7.56 -15.40
N PHE A 88 -15.23 7.38 -14.08
CA PHE A 88 -13.91 7.34 -13.48
C PHE A 88 -13.76 6.17 -12.50
N LYS A 89 -13.63 4.97 -13.05
CA LYS A 89 -13.57 3.72 -12.28
C LYS A 89 -12.29 3.59 -11.47
N PHE A 90 -12.36 2.89 -10.34
CA PHE A 90 -11.18 2.55 -9.55
C PHE A 90 -10.12 1.83 -10.41
N GLY A 91 -8.84 2.15 -10.21
CA GLY A 91 -7.74 1.62 -10.99
C GLY A 91 -7.64 2.20 -12.40
N SER A 92 -8.32 3.32 -12.67
CA SER A 92 -8.16 4.08 -13.93
C SER A 92 -7.49 5.42 -13.68
N GLY A 93 -6.97 6.00 -14.75
CA GLY A 93 -6.40 7.34 -14.75
C GLY A 93 -6.68 8.04 -16.07
N LYS A 94 -6.84 9.34 -16.03
CA LYS A 94 -7.08 10.18 -17.21
C LYS A 94 -6.51 11.59 -17.02
N ASN A 95 -6.26 12.27 -18.14
CA ASN A 95 -6.00 13.71 -18.09
C ASN A 95 -7.31 14.44 -17.78
N VAL A 96 -7.24 15.37 -16.85
CA VAL A 96 -8.34 16.27 -16.47
C VAL A 96 -7.83 17.70 -16.40
N TYR A 97 -8.74 18.66 -16.41
CA TYR A 97 -8.42 20.06 -16.20
C TYR A 97 -9.00 20.55 -14.87
N ILE A 98 -8.12 20.88 -13.92
CA ILE A 98 -8.50 21.55 -12.68
C ILE A 98 -8.32 23.06 -12.92
N LYS A 99 -9.45 23.77 -13.06
CA LYS A 99 -9.46 25.12 -13.62
C LYS A 99 -8.75 25.10 -15.01
N ASN A 100 -7.58 25.74 -15.12
CA ASN A 100 -6.77 25.81 -16.35
C ASN A 100 -5.50 24.95 -16.26
N ILE A 101 -5.35 24.11 -15.24
CA ILE A 101 -4.18 23.25 -15.05
C ILE A 101 -4.49 21.85 -15.54
N LYS A 102 -3.69 21.37 -16.50
CA LYS A 102 -3.76 19.98 -16.95
C LYS A 102 -3.10 19.08 -15.90
N VAL A 103 -3.84 18.08 -15.44
CA VAL A 103 -3.45 17.13 -14.38
C VAL A 103 -3.74 15.73 -14.87
N TRP A 104 -2.86 14.78 -14.61
CA TRP A 104 -3.21 13.38 -14.68
C TRP A 104 -3.81 12.97 -13.35
N ALA A 105 -5.10 12.71 -13.32
CA ALA A 105 -5.78 12.19 -12.14
C ALA A 105 -5.84 10.67 -12.21
N GLN A 106 -5.53 9.99 -11.10
CA GLN A 106 -5.52 8.54 -10.98
C GLN A 106 -6.38 8.14 -9.78
N ARG A 107 -7.40 7.32 -10.02
CA ARG A 107 -8.29 6.85 -8.97
C ARG A 107 -7.75 5.58 -8.34
N ILE A 108 -6.88 5.77 -7.38
CA ILE A 108 -6.34 4.74 -6.47
C ILE A 108 -6.27 5.31 -5.07
N SER A 109 -6.01 4.48 -4.08
CA SER A 109 -5.86 4.92 -2.71
C SER A 109 -4.93 3.98 -1.94
N TYR A 110 -4.05 4.57 -1.16
CA TYR A 110 -3.21 3.87 -0.18
C TYR A 110 -3.78 3.97 1.24
N VAL A 111 -4.83 4.79 1.44
CA VAL A 111 -5.45 5.03 2.75
C VAL A 111 -6.84 4.41 2.89
N GLY A 112 -7.28 3.62 1.92
CA GLY A 112 -8.58 2.94 1.97
C GLY A 112 -9.80 3.83 1.78
N GLU A 113 -9.60 5.13 1.50
CA GLU A 113 -10.66 6.10 1.26
C GLU A 113 -10.86 6.36 -0.23
N LEU A 114 -12.05 6.87 -0.59
CA LEU A 114 -12.27 7.44 -1.92
C LEU A 114 -11.25 8.55 -2.17
N GLY A 115 -10.62 8.53 -3.34
CA GLY A 115 -9.69 9.60 -3.63
C GLY A 115 -8.97 9.49 -4.96
N PHE A 116 -8.05 10.42 -5.15
CA PHE A 116 -7.30 10.59 -6.37
C PHE A 116 -5.86 11.00 -6.06
N GLU A 117 -4.93 10.42 -6.78
CA GLU A 117 -3.59 10.96 -6.92
C GLU A 117 -3.56 11.88 -8.12
N LEU A 118 -3.10 13.10 -7.92
CA LEU A 118 -3.08 14.18 -8.91
C LEU A 118 -1.64 14.48 -9.31
N TYR A 119 -1.25 14.05 -10.49
CA TYR A 119 0.09 14.23 -11.03
C TYR A 119 0.13 15.46 -11.91
N VAL A 120 0.99 16.39 -11.58
CA VAL A 120 1.11 17.70 -12.24
C VAL A 120 2.58 18.05 -12.45
N ASN A 121 2.86 18.87 -13.48
CA ASN A 121 4.20 19.43 -13.66
C ASN A 121 4.65 20.21 -12.42
N GLU A 122 5.89 20.08 -12.02
CA GLU A 122 6.47 20.68 -10.79
C GLU A 122 6.26 22.21 -10.74
N LYS A 123 6.32 22.89 -11.87
CA LYS A 123 6.13 24.36 -11.97
C LYS A 123 4.69 24.79 -11.66
N LEU A 124 3.73 23.88 -11.79
CA LEU A 124 2.32 24.13 -11.55
C LEU A 124 1.83 23.54 -10.20
N ALA A 125 2.67 22.79 -9.51
CA ALA A 125 2.31 22.09 -8.29
C ALA A 125 1.78 23.03 -7.19
N LEU A 126 2.49 24.13 -6.92
CA LEU A 126 2.07 25.12 -5.93
C LEU A 126 0.74 25.79 -6.32
N LYS A 127 0.52 26.05 -7.61
CA LYS A 127 -0.74 26.64 -8.09
C LYS A 127 -1.89 25.67 -7.91
N LEU A 128 -1.69 24.40 -8.27
CA LEU A 128 -2.69 23.34 -8.04
C LEU A 128 -3.00 23.16 -6.55
N TYR A 129 -1.98 23.09 -5.71
CA TYR A 129 -2.13 22.98 -4.26
C TYR A 129 -2.99 24.11 -3.69
N LYS A 130 -2.72 25.37 -4.06
CA LYS A 130 -3.51 26.52 -3.62
C LYS A 130 -4.98 26.41 -4.03
N ILE A 131 -5.26 25.98 -5.27
CA ILE A 131 -6.65 25.74 -5.73
C ILE A 131 -7.34 24.68 -4.88
N LEU A 132 -6.65 23.58 -4.56
CA LEU A 132 -7.19 22.52 -3.73
C LEU A 132 -7.47 22.99 -2.30
N ILE A 133 -6.56 23.75 -1.69
CA ILE A 133 -6.74 24.26 -0.33
C ILE A 133 -7.86 25.29 -0.28
N ASP A 134 -7.93 26.20 -1.23
CA ASP A 134 -8.97 27.24 -1.24
C ASP A 134 -10.37 26.66 -1.43
N GLU A 135 -10.56 25.78 -2.39
CA GLU A 135 -11.86 25.09 -2.56
C GLU A 135 -12.14 24.12 -1.41
N GLY A 136 -11.09 23.50 -0.87
CA GLY A 136 -11.15 22.53 0.21
C GLY A 136 -11.80 23.04 1.49
N LYS A 137 -11.75 24.36 1.75
CA LYS A 137 -12.44 25.01 2.86
C LYS A 137 -13.94 24.71 2.87
N ASN A 138 -14.54 24.59 1.67
CA ASN A 138 -15.97 24.27 1.51
C ASN A 138 -16.29 22.77 1.72
N PHE A 139 -15.27 21.94 1.83
CA PHE A 139 -15.37 20.49 1.94
C PHE A 139 -14.71 19.92 3.21
N GLU A 140 -14.34 20.80 4.16
CA GLU A 140 -13.64 20.42 5.40
C GLU A 140 -12.30 19.71 5.12
N LEU A 141 -11.59 20.14 4.08
CA LEU A 141 -10.28 19.60 3.74
C LEU A 141 -9.27 19.94 4.84
N SER A 142 -8.54 18.94 5.26
CA SER A 142 -7.45 19.07 6.24
C SER A 142 -6.17 18.47 5.71
N HIS A 143 -5.03 18.99 6.13
CA HIS A 143 -3.75 18.35 5.90
C HIS A 143 -3.61 17.12 6.80
N CYS A 144 -3.12 16.03 6.23
CA CYS A 144 -2.85 14.79 6.94
C CYS A 144 -1.35 14.52 6.96
N GLY A 145 -0.81 14.21 8.14
CA GLY A 145 0.58 13.81 8.31
C GLY A 145 0.82 12.34 7.97
N MET A 146 2.09 11.95 7.93
CA MET A 146 2.51 10.57 7.60
C MET A 146 1.93 9.54 8.57
N HIS A 147 1.82 9.85 9.87
CA HIS A 147 1.22 8.92 10.84
C HIS A 147 -0.25 8.65 10.57
N ALA A 148 -1.02 9.67 10.11
CA ALA A 148 -2.41 9.47 9.72
C ALA A 148 -2.51 8.57 8.48
N MET A 149 -1.65 8.78 7.48
CA MET A 149 -1.57 7.92 6.30
C MET A 149 -1.20 6.48 6.68
N ASP A 150 -0.21 6.32 7.56
CA ASP A 150 0.27 5.01 8.00
C ASP A 150 -0.81 4.21 8.72
N ILE A 151 -1.52 4.80 9.69
CA ILE A 151 -2.59 4.05 10.35
C ILE A 151 -3.75 3.70 9.40
N MET A 152 -4.13 4.60 8.50
CA MET A 152 -5.22 4.35 7.56
C MET A 152 -4.88 3.24 6.54
N ARG A 153 -3.62 3.13 6.10
CA ARG A 153 -3.20 2.00 5.24
C ARG A 153 -3.24 0.68 6.03
N MET A 154 -2.87 0.68 7.32
CA MET A 154 -2.96 -0.50 8.19
C MET A 154 -4.42 -0.91 8.41
N GLU A 155 -5.33 0.04 8.68
CA GLU A 155 -6.77 -0.23 8.76
C GLU A 155 -7.30 -0.95 7.53
N SER A 156 -6.71 -0.68 6.36
CA SER A 156 -7.08 -1.23 5.06
C SER A 156 -6.28 -2.48 4.65
N GLY A 157 -5.33 -2.92 5.48
CA GLY A 157 -4.50 -4.08 5.21
C GLY A 157 -3.46 -3.87 4.11
N PHE A 158 -3.06 -2.63 3.84
CA PHE A 158 -2.04 -2.32 2.85
C PHE A 158 -0.64 -2.34 3.47
N LEU A 159 0.28 -3.02 2.81
CA LEU A 159 1.63 -3.21 3.28
C LEU A 159 2.54 -2.06 2.84
N HIS A 160 3.60 -1.84 3.60
CA HIS A 160 4.61 -0.83 3.34
C HIS A 160 5.94 -1.52 3.00
N TRP A 161 6.47 -1.25 1.81
CA TRP A 161 7.77 -1.78 1.41
C TRP A 161 8.88 -1.16 2.26
N GLY A 162 9.79 -1.99 2.74
CA GLY A 162 10.84 -1.60 3.68
C GLY A 162 10.46 -1.75 5.15
N HIS A 163 9.20 -2.04 5.45
CA HIS A 163 8.70 -2.37 6.79
C HIS A 163 8.02 -3.74 6.78
N ASP A 164 6.90 -3.89 6.07
CA ASP A 164 6.10 -5.11 6.05
C ASP A 164 6.52 -6.09 4.97
N ILE A 165 7.14 -5.62 3.91
CA ILE A 165 7.66 -6.43 2.80
C ILE A 165 9.01 -5.90 2.35
N SER A 166 9.87 -6.84 1.96
CA SER A 166 11.24 -6.62 1.55
C SER A 166 11.69 -7.72 0.56
N PRO A 167 12.93 -7.73 0.08
CA PRO A 167 13.44 -8.84 -0.71
C PRO A 167 13.48 -10.20 0.00
N GLU A 168 13.30 -10.22 1.32
CA GLU A 168 13.27 -11.43 2.14
C GLU A 168 11.88 -12.08 2.19
N GLU A 169 10.84 -11.39 1.73
CA GLU A 169 9.47 -11.89 1.65
C GLU A 169 9.06 -12.12 0.21
N ASN A 170 8.26 -13.15 -0.01
CA ASN A 170 7.57 -13.39 -1.26
C ASN A 170 6.06 -13.15 -1.13
N GLN A 171 5.36 -13.10 -2.27
CA GLN A 171 3.92 -12.80 -2.27
C GLN A 171 3.05 -13.86 -1.56
N TYR A 172 3.51 -15.09 -1.41
CA TYR A 172 2.77 -16.12 -0.68
C TYR A 172 2.84 -15.87 0.82
N GLU A 173 4.03 -15.59 1.35
CA GLU A 173 4.26 -15.26 2.74
C GLU A 173 3.56 -13.96 3.14
N ALA A 174 3.65 -12.94 2.29
CA ALA A 174 3.04 -11.62 2.50
C ALA A 174 1.52 -11.57 2.28
N GLY A 175 0.88 -12.68 1.82
CA GLY A 175 -0.55 -12.68 1.52
C GLY A 175 -0.93 -11.94 0.23
N LEU A 176 0.04 -11.62 -0.62
CA LEU A 176 -0.10 -10.84 -1.85
C LEU A 176 -0.17 -11.69 -3.13
N LYS A 177 -0.50 -12.97 -3.01
CA LYS A 177 -0.56 -13.91 -4.16
C LYS A 177 -1.46 -13.45 -5.30
N PHE A 178 -2.41 -12.56 -5.04
CA PHE A 178 -3.30 -12.01 -6.08
C PHE A 178 -2.58 -11.13 -7.10
N THR A 179 -1.36 -10.67 -6.79
CA THR A 179 -0.51 -9.90 -7.70
C THR A 179 0.25 -10.77 -8.69
N ILE A 180 0.30 -12.09 -8.46
CA ILE A 180 1.00 -13.04 -9.33
C ILE A 180 0.05 -13.51 -10.44
N SER A 181 0.47 -13.46 -11.69
CA SER A 181 -0.28 -13.99 -12.82
C SER A 181 0.48 -15.08 -13.57
N TYR A 182 0.06 -16.33 -13.38
CA TYR A 182 0.56 -17.49 -14.14
C TYR A 182 -0.24 -17.78 -15.42
N LYS A 183 -1.39 -17.14 -15.61
CA LYS A 183 -2.30 -17.40 -16.75
C LYS A 183 -1.74 -16.88 -18.07
N LYS A 184 -0.87 -15.89 -18.02
CA LYS A 184 -0.19 -15.37 -19.20
C LYS A 184 1.04 -16.22 -19.49
N ASN A 185 1.23 -16.63 -20.74
CA ASN A 185 2.47 -17.31 -21.15
C ASN A 185 3.61 -16.28 -21.32
N ILE A 186 3.88 -15.52 -20.26
CA ILE A 186 4.92 -14.50 -20.19
C ILE A 186 5.84 -14.91 -19.05
N ASN A 187 7.13 -14.87 -19.31
CA ASN A 187 8.13 -15.04 -18.27
C ASN A 187 8.32 -13.73 -17.49
N PHE A 188 8.71 -13.85 -16.23
CA PHE A 188 9.08 -12.71 -15.38
C PHE A 188 10.12 -13.17 -14.35
N ILE A 189 10.91 -12.24 -13.84
CA ILE A 189 11.96 -12.51 -12.85
C ILE A 189 11.33 -13.12 -11.60
N GLY A 190 11.94 -14.18 -11.05
CA GLY A 190 11.46 -14.88 -9.86
C GLY A 190 10.30 -15.86 -10.11
N LYS A 191 9.79 -16.01 -11.36
CA LYS A 191 8.69 -16.93 -11.69
C LYS A 191 8.96 -18.37 -11.27
N ASP A 192 10.14 -18.88 -11.59
CA ASP A 192 10.50 -20.28 -11.30
C ASP A 192 10.66 -20.53 -9.80
N ALA A 193 11.19 -19.54 -9.06
CA ALA A 193 11.25 -19.59 -7.61
C ALA A 193 9.85 -19.61 -7.00
N LEU A 194 8.95 -18.74 -7.44
CA LEU A 194 7.56 -18.72 -6.97
C LEU A 194 6.79 -19.99 -7.31
N LEU A 195 7.03 -20.61 -8.46
CA LEU A 195 6.44 -21.90 -8.83
C LEU A 195 6.89 -23.02 -7.89
N LYS A 196 8.16 -23.02 -7.46
CA LYS A 196 8.68 -23.98 -6.48
C LYS A 196 8.07 -23.80 -5.08
N ILE A 197 7.70 -22.56 -4.72
CA ILE A 197 7.12 -22.22 -3.41
C ILE A 197 5.60 -22.48 -3.40
N LYS A 198 4.93 -22.29 -4.53
CA LYS A 198 3.47 -22.30 -4.67
C LYS A 198 2.75 -23.44 -3.97
N ASP A 199 3.31 -24.65 -4.08
CA ASP A 199 2.70 -25.87 -3.56
C ASP A 199 3.39 -26.38 -2.27
N LYS A 200 4.33 -25.58 -1.73
CA LYS A 200 5.02 -25.92 -0.48
C LYS A 200 4.28 -25.32 0.72
N LYS A 201 4.44 -25.97 1.88
CA LYS A 201 4.02 -25.40 3.17
C LYS A 201 4.86 -24.16 3.46
N LEU A 202 4.22 -23.04 3.75
CA LEU A 202 4.92 -21.83 4.15
C LEU A 202 5.60 -22.03 5.51
N THR A 203 6.77 -21.47 5.66
CA THR A 203 7.54 -21.48 6.93
C THR A 203 7.30 -20.22 7.75
N LYS A 204 6.85 -19.13 7.11
CA LYS A 204 6.41 -17.89 7.76
C LYS A 204 5.18 -17.32 7.06
N LYS A 205 4.40 -16.49 7.77
CA LYS A 205 3.20 -15.88 7.22
C LYS A 205 2.96 -14.51 7.84
N PHE A 206 2.62 -13.57 6.99
CA PHE A 206 2.10 -12.27 7.40
C PHE A 206 0.77 -12.39 8.13
N ILE A 207 0.63 -11.65 9.24
CA ILE A 207 -0.60 -11.55 10.02
C ILE A 207 -0.88 -10.09 10.38
N MET A 208 -2.17 -9.81 10.52
CA MET A 208 -2.67 -8.56 11.11
C MET A 208 -3.17 -8.86 12.52
N LEU A 209 -2.82 -8.03 13.46
CA LEU A 209 -3.16 -8.18 14.88
C LEU A 209 -3.88 -6.94 15.40
N VAL A 210 -4.74 -7.14 16.38
CA VAL A 210 -5.36 -6.07 17.17
C VAL A 210 -5.19 -6.38 18.65
N LEU A 211 -4.77 -5.40 19.43
CA LEU A 211 -4.72 -5.58 20.89
C LEU A 211 -6.13 -5.57 21.48
N LYS A 212 -6.39 -6.46 22.45
CA LYS A 212 -7.67 -6.51 23.18
C LYS A 212 -7.89 -5.26 23.99
N ASP A 213 -6.88 -4.86 24.76
CA ASP A 213 -6.89 -3.62 25.53
C ASP A 213 -6.08 -2.55 24.82
N SER A 214 -6.73 -1.47 24.41
CA SER A 214 -6.14 -0.42 23.61
C SER A 214 -6.53 0.95 24.15
N LYS A 215 -5.53 1.82 24.25
CA LYS A 215 -5.71 3.25 24.49
C LYS A 215 -4.78 4.03 23.58
N PRO A 216 -5.10 5.26 23.19
CA PRO A 216 -4.18 6.10 22.43
C PRO A 216 -2.82 6.21 23.12
N GLY A 217 -1.73 5.83 22.41
CA GLY A 217 -0.37 5.88 22.94
C GLY A 217 -0.03 4.86 24.05
N SER A 218 -0.92 3.88 24.32
CA SER A 218 -0.67 2.87 25.34
C SER A 218 -1.24 1.50 24.97
N PRO A 219 -0.37 0.51 24.66
CA PRO A 219 1.06 0.69 24.44
C PRO A 219 1.36 1.45 23.15
N LEU A 220 2.50 2.10 23.09
CA LEU A 220 3.02 2.66 21.84
C LEU A 220 3.74 1.54 21.08
N MET A 221 3.09 1.00 20.07
CA MET A 221 3.69 0.01 19.16
C MET A 221 4.28 0.73 17.95
N LEU A 222 5.43 0.25 17.49
CA LEU A 222 6.13 0.77 16.32
C LEU A 222 6.42 -0.36 15.34
N HIS A 223 7.43 -1.18 15.63
CA HIS A 223 7.89 -2.36 14.89
C HIS A 223 8.89 -3.15 15.75
N ASP A 224 9.18 -4.39 15.34
CA ASP A 224 10.11 -5.31 16.00
C ASP A 224 9.69 -5.76 17.40
N GLU A 225 8.45 -5.49 17.82
CA GLU A 225 7.91 -6.05 19.06
C GLU A 225 7.75 -7.57 18.92
N PRO A 226 8.25 -8.38 19.90
CA PRO A 226 8.12 -9.83 19.86
C PRO A 226 6.65 -10.28 19.94
N ILE A 227 6.30 -11.23 19.09
CA ILE A 227 4.99 -11.91 19.08
C ILE A 227 5.15 -13.27 19.78
N TYR A 228 4.34 -13.53 20.79
CA TYR A 228 4.35 -14.76 21.57
C TYR A 228 3.12 -15.61 21.33
N ILE A 229 3.31 -16.90 21.23
CA ILE A 229 2.27 -17.95 21.35
C ILE A 229 2.80 -18.99 22.33
N ASN A 230 2.00 -19.34 23.36
CA ASN A 230 2.38 -20.31 24.39
C ASN A 230 3.78 -20.01 25.01
N ASP A 231 4.01 -18.75 25.35
CA ASP A 231 5.26 -18.23 25.93
C ASP A 231 6.53 -18.38 25.07
N LYS A 232 6.37 -18.73 23.80
CA LYS A 232 7.47 -18.78 22.82
C LYS A 232 7.37 -17.60 21.86
N ILE A 233 8.51 -16.97 21.56
CA ILE A 233 8.58 -15.99 20.49
C ILE A 233 8.41 -16.73 19.16
N VAL A 234 7.37 -16.37 18.42
CA VAL A 234 7.05 -16.95 17.11
C VAL A 234 7.29 -15.98 15.95
N GLY A 235 7.53 -14.71 16.26
CA GLY A 235 7.75 -13.68 15.24
C GLY A 235 7.88 -12.30 15.85
N TYR A 236 7.82 -11.30 14.95
CA TYR A 236 7.95 -9.89 15.31
C TYR A 236 6.96 -9.04 14.51
N THR A 237 6.57 -7.91 15.08
CA THR A 237 5.79 -6.89 14.38
C THR A 237 6.64 -6.18 13.34
N THR A 238 6.03 -5.74 12.26
CA THR A 238 6.67 -4.94 11.20
C THR A 238 6.13 -3.52 11.15
N SER A 239 4.92 -3.33 11.67
CA SER A 239 4.27 -2.03 11.82
C SER A 239 3.34 -2.07 13.02
N GLY A 240 3.21 -0.94 13.72
CA GLY A 240 2.29 -0.79 14.84
C GLY A 240 1.79 0.64 14.95
N ASN A 241 0.48 0.82 15.19
CA ASN A 241 -0.10 2.16 15.38
C ASN A 241 -1.48 2.07 16.04
N PHE A 242 -1.97 3.19 16.58
CA PHE A 242 -3.31 3.29 17.14
C PHE A 242 -4.31 3.84 16.12
N SER A 243 -5.36 3.07 15.85
CA SER A 243 -6.47 3.51 15.02
C SER A 243 -7.49 4.31 15.84
N PHE A 244 -7.62 5.60 15.55
CA PHE A 244 -8.66 6.44 16.12
C PHE A 244 -10.04 6.15 15.53
N ASN A 245 -10.12 5.66 14.29
CA ASN A 245 -11.39 5.28 13.64
C ASN A 245 -12.05 4.08 14.33
N TYR A 246 -11.25 3.13 14.78
CA TYR A 246 -11.72 1.87 15.37
C TYR A 246 -11.43 1.76 16.87
N ASN A 247 -10.75 2.76 17.44
CA ASN A 247 -10.31 2.77 18.85
C ASN A 247 -9.54 1.51 19.24
N LYS A 248 -8.55 1.12 18.41
CA LYS A 248 -7.76 -0.10 18.54
C LYS A 248 -6.30 0.12 18.20
N ASN A 249 -5.40 -0.52 18.97
CA ASN A 249 -4.02 -0.69 18.55
C ASN A 249 -3.92 -1.81 17.52
N LEU A 250 -3.37 -1.51 16.35
CA LEU A 250 -3.10 -2.45 15.26
C LEU A 250 -1.63 -2.77 15.19
N ALA A 251 -1.31 -4.00 14.84
CA ALA A 251 0.03 -4.40 14.44
C ALA A 251 -0.01 -5.29 13.20
N PHE A 252 0.99 -5.15 12.36
CA PHE A 252 1.35 -6.08 11.29
C PHE A 252 2.60 -6.82 11.71
N GLY A 253 2.79 -8.03 11.22
CA GLY A 253 3.99 -8.79 11.51
C GLY A 253 4.01 -10.14 10.83
N TYR A 254 5.10 -10.85 11.03
CA TYR A 254 5.27 -12.21 10.55
C TYR A 254 5.41 -13.17 11.71
N ILE A 255 4.82 -14.34 11.56
CA ILE A 255 5.02 -15.47 12.44
C ILE A 255 5.63 -16.64 11.69
N LYS A 256 6.52 -17.36 12.37
CA LYS A 256 7.01 -18.67 11.90
C LYS A 256 5.90 -19.69 12.05
N LEU A 257 5.70 -20.49 11.00
CA LEU A 257 4.74 -21.59 11.01
C LEU A 257 5.46 -22.88 11.31
N ASP A 258 5.20 -23.47 12.47
CA ASP A 258 5.60 -24.83 12.80
C ASP A 258 4.40 -25.79 12.68
N GLU A 259 4.67 -27.10 12.89
CA GLU A 259 3.63 -28.12 12.78
C GLU A 259 2.52 -27.99 13.84
N ASN A 260 2.78 -27.27 14.93
CA ASN A 260 1.87 -27.11 16.06
C ASN A 260 0.97 -25.86 15.92
N LEU A 261 1.25 -24.98 14.95
CA LEU A 261 0.53 -23.70 14.75
C LEU A 261 -0.63 -23.80 13.75
N HIS A 262 -1.20 -24.99 13.52
CA HIS A 262 -2.29 -25.20 12.56
C HIS A 262 -3.61 -24.48 12.89
N ARG A 263 -3.79 -24.01 14.14
CA ARG A 263 -5.02 -23.34 14.60
C ARG A 263 -4.69 -22.03 15.31
N LEU A 264 -4.11 -21.11 14.56
CA LEU A 264 -3.70 -19.78 15.08
C LEU A 264 -4.83 -19.05 15.83
N ASN A 265 -6.07 -19.17 15.34
CA ASN A 265 -7.23 -18.45 15.91
C ASN A 265 -7.67 -19.04 17.28
N GLU A 266 -7.17 -20.22 17.67
CA GLU A 266 -7.48 -20.86 18.96
C GLU A 266 -6.38 -20.61 19.99
N GLN A 267 -5.28 -19.96 19.61
CA GLN A 267 -4.13 -19.70 20.46
C GLN A 267 -4.22 -18.32 21.11
N LYS A 268 -3.76 -18.23 22.36
CA LYS A 268 -3.52 -16.93 22.99
C LYS A 268 -2.25 -16.32 22.43
N ILE A 269 -2.39 -15.14 21.84
CA ILE A 269 -1.30 -14.39 21.22
C ILE A 269 -1.03 -13.16 22.07
N PHE A 270 0.24 -12.85 22.28
CA PHE A 270 0.66 -11.65 22.97
C PHE A 270 1.70 -10.91 22.14
N ILE A 271 1.68 -9.59 22.23
CA ILE A 271 2.75 -8.71 21.75
C ILE A 271 3.43 -8.13 22.99
N GLU A 272 4.76 -8.21 23.04
CA GLU A 272 5.52 -7.62 24.13
C GLU A 272 6.00 -6.22 23.75
N VAL A 273 5.57 -5.22 24.51
CA VAL A 273 5.99 -3.83 24.40
C VAL A 273 6.56 -3.39 25.74
N GLU A 274 7.77 -2.85 25.77
CA GLU A 274 8.44 -2.40 27.01
C GLU A 274 8.44 -3.46 28.13
N LYS A 275 8.71 -4.72 27.78
CA LYS A 275 8.72 -5.89 28.69
C LYS A 275 7.36 -6.21 29.33
N ARG A 276 6.26 -5.74 28.74
CA ARG A 276 4.88 -6.08 29.12
C ARG A 276 4.19 -6.80 27.98
N LYS A 277 3.52 -7.91 28.27
CA LYS A 277 2.74 -8.68 27.30
C LYS A 277 1.32 -8.16 27.23
N TYR A 278 0.87 -7.82 26.04
CA TYR A 278 -0.50 -7.39 25.71
C TYR A 278 -1.17 -8.46 24.87
N GLU A 279 -2.34 -8.91 25.29
CA GLU A 279 -3.10 -9.92 24.55
C GLU A 279 -3.61 -9.33 23.23
N ALA A 280 -3.43 -10.10 22.15
CA ALA A 280 -3.81 -9.71 20.81
C ALA A 280 -4.68 -10.77 20.12
N GLU A 281 -5.45 -10.33 19.14
CA GLU A 281 -6.24 -11.20 18.27
C GLU A 281 -5.80 -11.05 16.82
N ILE A 282 -5.83 -12.15 16.06
CA ILE A 282 -5.56 -12.11 14.62
C ILE A 282 -6.80 -11.60 13.90
N LEU A 283 -6.60 -10.60 13.07
CA LEU A 283 -7.61 -10.14 12.14
C LEU A 283 -7.55 -10.98 10.86
N LEU A 284 -8.65 -11.65 10.55
CA LEU A 284 -8.79 -12.42 9.30
C LEU A 284 -9.07 -11.51 8.10
N LYS A 285 -9.52 -10.29 8.34
CA LYS A 285 -9.77 -9.23 7.36
C LYS A 285 -9.35 -7.89 7.95
N PRO A 286 -8.95 -6.93 7.10
CA PRO A 286 -8.69 -5.56 7.54
C PRO A 286 -9.92 -4.95 8.24
N LEU A 287 -9.70 -4.03 9.17
CA LEU A 287 -10.78 -3.30 9.84
C LEU A 287 -11.60 -2.48 8.83
N ASN A 288 -10.91 -1.77 7.95
CA ASN A 288 -11.52 -1.11 6.81
C ASN A 288 -11.66 -2.10 5.64
N SER A 289 -12.62 -2.99 5.73
CA SER A 289 -12.93 -3.96 4.67
C SER A 289 -13.92 -3.42 3.63
N GLY A 290 -14.25 -2.13 3.68
CA GLY A 290 -15.11 -1.44 2.74
C GLY A 290 -14.64 -1.62 1.30
N ASN A 291 -15.58 -1.75 0.36
CA ASN A 291 -15.24 -1.95 -1.03
C ASN A 291 -14.82 -0.62 -1.69
N ILE A 292 -13.58 -0.22 -1.48
CA ILE A 292 -12.95 0.98 -2.07
C ILE A 292 -13.17 1.08 -3.59
N ARG A 293 -13.46 -0.05 -4.27
CA ARG A 293 -13.74 -0.08 -5.70
C ARG A 293 -15.14 0.43 -6.04
N GLN A 294 -16.04 0.42 -5.07
CA GLN A 294 -17.46 0.80 -5.24
C GLN A 294 -17.77 2.23 -4.75
N ILE A 295 -16.89 2.80 -3.94
CA ILE A 295 -17.09 4.15 -3.38
C ILE A 295 -16.97 5.25 -4.43
#